data_d58c1e40a44b1ba789f119c9f2db1b41
#
_entry.id   d58c1e40a44b1ba789f119c9f2db1b41
#
_cell.length_a   1.000
_cell.length_b   1.000
_cell.length_c   1.000
_cell.angle_alpha   90.00
_cell.angle_beta   90.00
_cell.angle_gamma   90.00
#
_symmetry.space_group_name_H-M   'P 1'
#
loop_
_entity.id
_entity.type
_entity.pdbx_description
1 polymer ?
#
loop_
_entity_poly.entity_id
_entity_poly.type
_entity_poly.pdbx_seq_one_letter_code
_entity_poly.pdbx_strand_id
1 'polypeptide(L)'
;MKKSKKFGLIGKNIDYSFSKKYFSEKFKKENLDYTYSNFDIVNISEIESILQNNSISGYNVTIPYKEEIIKFLDEIDEVAKDIGAVNTIKKIDNRNIGFNTDGIGFEKSLLPLIENKIPKNALILGSGGASKAVKYVLKKLKIN
;
A
#
# COMPACT_ATOMS: atom_id res chain seq x y z
N MET A 1 -3.58 -29.30 -1.96
CA MET A 1 -2.84 -28.45 -2.90
C MET A 1 -2.91 -26.99 -2.43
N LYS A 2 -1.77 -26.30 -2.29
CA LYS A 2 -1.78 -24.86 -2.00
C LYS A 2 -2.40 -24.14 -3.19
N LYS A 3 -3.42 -23.31 -2.95
CA LYS A 3 -4.14 -22.56 -4.01
C LYS A 3 -3.20 -21.50 -4.60
N SER A 4 -3.00 -21.51 -5.91
CA SER A 4 -2.27 -20.46 -6.63
C SER A 4 -2.91 -19.10 -6.37
N LYS A 5 -2.09 -18.06 -6.13
CA LYS A 5 -2.58 -16.69 -5.94
C LYS A 5 -1.81 -15.72 -6.81
N LYS A 6 -2.52 -14.69 -7.27
CA LYS A 6 -1.95 -13.61 -8.08
C LYS A 6 -2.09 -12.29 -7.32
N PHE A 7 -1.03 -11.49 -7.36
CA PHE A 7 -0.96 -10.17 -6.75
C PHE A 7 -0.39 -9.16 -7.73
N GLY A 8 -0.51 -7.90 -7.43
CA GLY A 8 0.09 -6.88 -8.28
C GLY A 8 0.34 -5.54 -7.62
N LEU A 9 1.05 -4.69 -8.34
CA LEU A 9 1.27 -3.30 -8.01
C LEU A 9 0.53 -2.42 -9.02
N ILE A 10 -0.28 -1.51 -8.53
CA ILE A 10 -0.96 -0.49 -9.32
C ILE A 10 -0.24 0.85 -9.13
N GLY A 11 0.13 1.50 -10.21
CA GLY A 11 0.78 2.79 -10.20
C GLY A 11 0.99 3.35 -11.59
N LYS A 12 1.75 4.43 -11.71
CA LYS A 12 2.11 5.06 -12.99
C LYS A 12 3.62 5.14 -13.11
N ASN A 13 4.15 4.75 -14.29
CA ASN A 13 5.59 4.69 -14.57
C ASN A 13 6.32 3.82 -13.53
N ILE A 14 5.83 2.59 -13.28
CA ILE A 14 6.28 1.71 -12.20
C ILE A 14 7.25 0.61 -12.64
N ASP A 15 7.80 0.65 -13.84
CA ASP A 15 8.75 -0.36 -14.34
C ASP A 15 9.98 -0.52 -13.47
N TYR A 16 10.44 0.58 -12.84
CA TYR A 16 11.55 0.59 -11.90
C TYR A 16 11.20 0.03 -10.52
N SER A 17 9.95 -0.37 -10.28
CA SER A 17 9.48 -0.78 -8.96
C SER A 17 10.21 -2.02 -8.43
N PHE A 18 10.73 -1.89 -7.23
CA PHE A 18 11.34 -2.97 -6.47
C PHE A 18 10.34 -4.10 -6.13
N SER A 19 9.06 -3.80 -6.01
CA SER A 19 8.03 -4.72 -5.48
C SER A 19 7.92 -6.01 -6.27
N LYS A 20 7.89 -5.94 -7.61
CA LYS A 20 7.75 -7.13 -8.46
C LYS A 20 8.91 -8.11 -8.25
N LYS A 21 10.15 -7.60 -8.22
CA LYS A 21 11.35 -8.41 -7.99
C LYS A 21 11.30 -9.04 -6.60
N TYR A 22 11.09 -8.20 -5.58
CA TYR A 22 11.04 -8.64 -4.18
C TYR A 22 10.02 -9.75 -3.93
N PHE A 23 8.77 -9.55 -4.35
CA PHE A 23 7.72 -10.54 -4.11
C PHE A 23 7.93 -11.82 -4.92
N SER A 24 8.43 -11.72 -6.16
CA SER A 24 8.75 -12.90 -6.96
C SER A 24 9.85 -13.77 -6.32
N GLU A 25 10.90 -13.15 -5.81
CA GLU A 25 11.97 -13.84 -5.08
C GLU A 25 11.46 -14.42 -3.74
N LYS A 26 10.66 -13.66 -2.99
CA LYS A 26 10.03 -14.10 -1.74
C LYS A 26 9.14 -15.33 -1.96
N PHE A 27 8.27 -15.30 -2.95
CA PHE A 27 7.38 -16.42 -3.25
C PHE A 27 8.15 -17.67 -3.64
N LYS A 28 9.20 -17.52 -4.45
CA LYS A 28 10.10 -18.62 -4.80
C LYS A 28 10.82 -19.19 -3.57
N LYS A 29 11.37 -18.35 -2.71
CA LYS A 29 12.06 -18.76 -1.47
C LYS A 29 11.14 -19.50 -0.50
N GLU A 30 9.86 -19.09 -0.42
CA GLU A 30 8.86 -19.68 0.46
C GLU A 30 8.09 -20.84 -0.18
N ASN A 31 8.47 -21.28 -1.39
CA ASN A 31 7.81 -22.33 -2.18
C ASN A 31 6.29 -22.09 -2.30
N LEU A 32 5.90 -20.83 -2.60
CA LEU A 32 4.52 -20.43 -2.84
C LEU A 32 4.26 -20.39 -4.34
N ASP A 33 3.16 -21.01 -4.78
CA ASP A 33 2.66 -20.89 -6.16
C ASP A 33 1.91 -19.54 -6.32
N TYR A 34 2.67 -18.44 -6.17
CA TYR A 34 2.14 -17.08 -6.25
C TYR A 34 2.87 -16.28 -7.32
N THR A 35 2.16 -15.36 -7.95
CA THR A 35 2.73 -14.44 -8.94
C THR A 35 2.50 -12.99 -8.55
N TYR A 36 3.39 -12.11 -9.00
CA TYR A 36 3.28 -10.67 -8.80
C TYR A 36 3.53 -9.92 -10.10
N SER A 37 2.61 -9.03 -10.48
CA SER A 37 2.64 -8.29 -11.74
C SER A 37 2.52 -6.78 -11.52
N ASN A 38 3.09 -5.98 -12.42
CA ASN A 38 2.83 -4.54 -12.44
C ASN A 38 1.61 -4.24 -13.31
N PHE A 39 0.73 -3.39 -12.81
CA PHE A 39 -0.39 -2.76 -13.49
C PHE A 39 -0.04 -1.27 -13.63
N ASP A 40 0.75 -0.97 -14.68
CA ASP A 40 1.14 0.40 -15.00
C ASP A 40 0.00 1.05 -15.78
N ILE A 41 -0.66 2.05 -15.17
CA ILE A 41 -1.81 2.72 -15.74
C ILE A 41 -1.55 4.23 -15.88
N VAL A 42 -1.99 4.79 -16.99
CA VAL A 42 -1.83 6.22 -17.26
C VAL A 42 -2.93 7.03 -16.58
N ASN A 43 -4.15 6.49 -16.56
CA ASN A 43 -5.33 7.13 -16.00
C ASN A 43 -6.00 6.27 -14.95
N ILE A 44 -6.48 6.89 -13.89
CA ILE A 44 -7.20 6.23 -12.81
C ILE A 44 -8.51 5.54 -13.28
N SER A 45 -9.10 5.98 -14.39
CA SER A 45 -10.28 5.36 -14.99
C SER A 45 -10.08 3.89 -15.39
N GLU A 46 -8.83 3.47 -15.61
CA GLU A 46 -8.50 2.07 -15.92
C GLU A 46 -8.64 1.14 -14.70
N ILE A 47 -8.75 1.72 -13.50
CA ILE A 47 -8.72 0.98 -12.24
C ILE A 47 -9.90 0.04 -12.07
N GLU A 48 -11.08 0.40 -12.54
CA GLU A 48 -12.28 -0.42 -12.39
C GLU A 48 -12.12 -1.79 -13.05
N SER A 49 -11.61 -1.81 -14.27
CA SER A 49 -11.36 -3.06 -15.00
C SER A 49 -10.32 -3.96 -14.28
N ILE A 50 -9.32 -3.34 -13.67
CA ILE A 50 -8.28 -4.05 -12.89
C ILE A 50 -8.89 -4.64 -11.61
N LEU A 51 -9.68 -3.85 -10.87
CA LEU A 51 -10.31 -4.28 -9.64
C LEU A 51 -11.40 -5.34 -9.83
N GLN A 52 -12.06 -5.36 -10.99
CA GLN A 52 -13.02 -6.39 -11.36
C GLN A 52 -12.39 -7.76 -11.68
N ASN A 53 -11.07 -7.81 -11.86
CA ASN A 53 -10.39 -9.07 -12.16
C ASN A 53 -10.34 -10.00 -10.95
N ASN A 54 -11.25 -10.97 -10.91
CA ASN A 54 -11.40 -11.93 -9.81
C ASN A 54 -10.28 -12.98 -9.72
N SER A 55 -9.37 -13.02 -10.69
CA SER A 55 -8.18 -13.90 -10.61
C SER A 55 -7.08 -13.33 -9.72
N ILE A 56 -7.14 -12.04 -9.37
CA ILE A 56 -6.17 -11.37 -8.51
C ILE A 56 -6.65 -11.39 -7.05
N SER A 57 -5.79 -11.77 -6.15
CA SER A 57 -6.09 -11.89 -4.70
C SER A 57 -5.89 -10.60 -3.92
N GLY A 58 -5.13 -9.65 -4.48
CA GLY A 58 -4.88 -8.35 -3.87
C GLY A 58 -3.85 -7.53 -4.61
N TYR A 59 -3.77 -6.26 -4.25
CA TYR A 59 -2.88 -5.30 -4.90
C TYR A 59 -2.13 -4.46 -3.86
N ASN A 60 -0.91 -4.04 -4.22
CA ASN A 60 -0.34 -2.83 -3.66
C ASN A 60 -0.69 -1.64 -4.56
N VAL A 61 -0.74 -0.46 -3.98
CA VAL A 61 -0.98 0.79 -4.69
C VAL A 61 0.14 1.77 -4.38
N THR A 62 0.70 2.37 -5.43
CA THR A 62 1.76 3.38 -5.31
C THR A 62 1.38 4.67 -6.01
N ILE A 63 2.32 5.58 -6.14
CA ILE A 63 2.13 6.89 -6.79
C ILE A 63 1.58 6.74 -8.21
N PRO A 64 0.67 7.64 -8.62
CA PRO A 64 0.07 8.72 -7.84
C PRO A 64 -1.25 8.33 -7.15
N TYR A 65 -1.68 7.08 -7.19
CA TYR A 65 -3.05 6.64 -7.02
C TYR A 65 -3.47 6.30 -5.57
N LYS A 66 -2.58 6.41 -4.57
CA LYS A 66 -2.90 6.02 -3.18
C LYS A 66 -4.12 6.74 -2.57
N GLU A 67 -4.41 7.95 -3.02
CA GLU A 67 -5.55 8.74 -2.56
C GLU A 67 -6.77 8.52 -3.45
N GLU A 68 -6.58 8.58 -4.77
CA GLU A 68 -7.68 8.49 -5.72
C GLU A 68 -8.33 7.12 -5.76
N ILE A 69 -7.58 6.04 -5.47
CA ILE A 69 -8.06 4.65 -5.46
C ILE A 69 -9.21 4.44 -4.47
N ILE A 70 -9.28 5.23 -3.42
CA ILE A 70 -10.30 5.15 -2.37
C ILE A 70 -11.72 5.13 -2.94
N LYS A 71 -11.97 5.91 -3.99
CA LYS A 71 -13.29 6.04 -4.63
C LYS A 71 -13.79 4.77 -5.33
N PHE A 72 -12.89 3.82 -5.59
CA PHE A 72 -13.15 2.59 -6.33
C PHE A 72 -13.17 1.34 -5.41
N LEU A 73 -13.07 1.53 -4.10
CA LEU A 73 -13.05 0.45 -3.13
C LEU A 73 -14.42 0.28 -2.47
N ASP A 74 -14.76 -0.97 -2.18
CA ASP A 74 -16.01 -1.31 -1.50
C ASP A 74 -15.97 -0.96 -0.01
N GLU A 75 -14.78 -1.02 0.59
CA GLU A 75 -14.57 -0.74 2.01
C GLU A 75 -13.13 -0.27 2.25
N ILE A 76 -12.94 0.51 3.32
CA ILE A 76 -11.65 1.04 3.73
C ILE A 76 -11.50 0.83 5.24
N ASP A 77 -10.37 0.25 5.63
CA ASP A 77 -9.96 0.12 7.02
C ASP A 77 -9.87 1.48 7.71
N GLU A 78 -10.22 1.53 9.01
CA GLU A 78 -10.26 2.78 9.77
C GLU A 78 -8.94 3.55 9.75
N VAL A 79 -7.81 2.85 9.89
CA VAL A 79 -6.48 3.49 9.83
C VAL A 79 -6.22 4.08 8.45
N ALA A 80 -6.57 3.37 7.37
CA ALA A 80 -6.43 3.89 6.02
C ALA A 80 -7.35 5.09 5.76
N LYS A 81 -8.54 5.10 6.38
CA LYS A 81 -9.49 6.22 6.34
C LYS A 81 -8.94 7.44 7.04
N ASP A 82 -8.39 7.28 8.24
CA ASP A 82 -7.76 8.36 9.02
C ASP A 82 -6.54 8.96 8.32
N ILE A 83 -5.74 8.11 7.68
CA ILE A 83 -4.59 8.53 6.87
C ILE A 83 -5.06 9.24 5.58
N GLY A 84 -6.20 8.85 5.01
CA GLY A 84 -6.70 9.37 3.73
C GLY A 84 -5.90 8.85 2.52
N ALA A 85 -5.31 7.66 2.63
CA ALA A 85 -4.58 7.00 1.55
C ALA A 85 -4.58 5.48 1.73
N VAL A 86 -4.64 4.75 0.61
CA VAL A 86 -4.57 3.28 0.55
C VAL A 86 -3.32 2.86 -0.21
N ASN A 87 -2.53 1.95 0.35
CA ASN A 87 -1.37 1.34 -0.33
C ASN A 87 -1.50 -0.16 -0.52
N THR A 88 -2.55 -0.77 0.02
CA THR A 88 -2.78 -2.21 -0.05
C THR A 88 -4.27 -2.48 -0.22
N ILE A 89 -4.63 -3.32 -1.18
CA ILE A 89 -6.00 -3.77 -1.41
C ILE A 89 -6.04 -5.28 -1.25
N LYS A 90 -6.93 -5.76 -0.42
CA LYS A 90 -7.22 -7.18 -0.26
C LYS A 90 -8.58 -7.51 -0.86
N LYS A 91 -8.64 -8.57 -1.65
CA LYS A 91 -9.91 -9.07 -2.19
C LYS A 91 -10.48 -10.13 -1.27
N ILE A 92 -11.68 -9.90 -0.77
CA ILE A 92 -12.42 -10.82 0.13
C ILE A 92 -13.85 -10.91 -0.40
N ASP A 93 -14.30 -12.11 -0.73
CA ASP A 93 -15.66 -12.36 -1.24
C ASP A 93 -16.06 -11.41 -2.39
N ASN A 94 -15.16 -11.25 -3.34
CA ASN A 94 -15.25 -10.33 -4.48
C ASN A 94 -15.31 -8.83 -4.12
N ARG A 95 -15.14 -8.44 -2.87
CA ARG A 95 -15.03 -7.04 -2.42
C ARG A 95 -13.57 -6.62 -2.34
N ASN A 96 -13.29 -5.39 -2.73
CA ASN A 96 -11.97 -4.76 -2.67
C ASN A 96 -11.89 -3.91 -1.40
N ILE A 97 -11.13 -4.37 -0.41
CA ILE A 97 -10.99 -3.69 0.88
C ILE A 97 -9.62 -3.02 0.94
N GLY A 98 -9.59 -1.72 1.22
CA GLY A 98 -8.38 -0.90 1.26
C GLY A 98 -7.76 -0.79 2.65
N PHE A 99 -6.43 -0.87 2.70
CA PHE A 99 -5.63 -0.75 3.91
C PHE A 99 -4.45 0.21 3.68
N ASN A 100 -3.88 0.71 4.78
CA ASN A 100 -2.62 1.44 4.74
C ASN A 100 -1.59 0.77 5.64
N THR A 101 -0.56 0.20 5.03
CA THR A 101 0.56 -0.43 5.73
C THR A 101 1.79 0.48 5.84
N ASP A 102 1.79 1.65 5.18
CA ASP A 102 2.88 2.63 5.26
C ASP A 102 2.98 3.19 6.67
N GLY A 103 1.83 3.48 7.31
CA GLY A 103 1.80 4.02 8.66
C GLY A 103 2.48 3.09 9.67
N ILE A 104 2.03 1.83 9.74
CA ILE A 104 2.61 0.86 10.67
C ILE A 104 4.07 0.54 10.33
N GLY A 105 4.43 0.50 9.04
CA GLY A 105 5.79 0.29 8.59
C GLY A 105 6.71 1.43 9.06
N PHE A 106 6.30 2.67 8.87
CA PHE A 106 7.03 3.85 9.31
C PHE A 106 7.16 3.90 10.83
N GLU A 107 6.06 3.67 11.58
CA GLU A 107 6.09 3.65 13.04
C GLU A 107 7.11 2.64 13.58
N LYS A 108 7.07 1.40 13.08
CA LYS A 108 8.01 0.35 13.48
C LYS A 108 9.46 0.67 13.14
N SER A 109 9.71 1.40 12.06
CA SER A 109 11.06 1.81 11.67
C SER A 109 11.57 3.00 12.48
N LEU A 110 10.67 3.91 12.88
CA LEU A 110 10.98 5.12 13.60
C LEU A 110 11.25 4.87 15.10
N LEU A 111 10.41 4.08 15.75
CA LEU A 111 10.46 3.88 17.20
C LEU A 111 11.85 3.49 17.73
N PRO A 112 12.58 2.52 17.16
CA PRO A 112 13.92 2.19 17.63
C PRO A 112 14.94 3.33 17.52
N LEU A 113 14.72 4.27 16.59
CA LEU A 113 15.63 5.41 16.36
C LEU A 113 15.41 6.54 17.37
N ILE A 114 14.21 6.64 17.95
CA ILE A 114 13.83 7.73 18.85
C ILE A 114 13.52 7.27 20.28
N GLU A 115 13.68 5.98 20.61
CA GLU A 115 13.33 5.42 21.92
C GLU A 115 14.00 6.14 23.11
N ASN A 116 15.25 6.60 22.92
CA ASN A 116 16.01 7.30 23.96
C ASN A 116 15.68 8.80 24.03
N LYS A 117 15.12 9.39 22.97
CA LYS A 117 14.78 10.81 22.91
C LYS A 117 13.73 11.08 21.85
N ILE A 118 12.49 11.19 22.26
CA ILE A 118 11.39 11.55 21.35
C ILE A 118 11.55 13.02 20.93
N PRO A 119 11.68 13.33 19.63
CA PRO A 119 11.76 14.70 19.14
C PRO A 119 10.44 15.43 19.38
N LYS A 120 10.49 16.74 19.62
CA LYS A 120 9.29 17.57 19.76
C LYS A 120 8.67 17.94 18.42
N ASN A 121 9.50 18.11 17.40
CA ASN A 121 9.09 18.59 16.07
C ASN A 121 9.69 17.71 14.97
N ALA A 122 8.97 17.63 13.85
CA ALA A 122 9.44 16.98 12.64
C ALA A 122 9.12 17.83 11.41
N LEU A 123 9.94 17.72 10.37
CA LEU A 123 9.70 18.35 9.09
C LEU A 123 9.37 17.27 8.05
N ILE A 124 8.23 17.40 7.40
CA ILE A 124 7.82 16.52 6.31
C ILE A 124 7.98 17.25 4.98
N LEU A 125 8.83 16.72 4.09
CA LEU A 125 9.00 17.22 2.74
C LEU A 125 8.18 16.40 1.76
N GLY A 126 7.02 16.93 1.35
CA GLY A 126 6.07 16.28 0.44
C GLY A 126 4.64 16.26 0.97
N SER A 127 3.66 16.04 0.06
CA SER A 127 2.23 16.12 0.37
C SER A 127 1.41 14.92 -0.12
N GLY A 128 2.02 13.90 -0.74
CA GLY A 128 1.33 12.73 -1.28
C GLY A 128 0.95 11.69 -0.21
N GLY A 129 0.36 10.57 -0.63
CA GLY A 129 -0.15 9.53 0.25
C GLY A 129 0.84 8.98 1.27
N ALA A 130 2.14 8.91 0.93
CA ALA A 130 3.17 8.48 1.88
C ALA A 130 3.36 9.51 3.02
N SER A 131 3.39 10.81 2.70
CA SER A 131 3.51 11.86 3.72
C SER A 131 2.31 11.92 4.66
N LYS A 132 1.11 11.57 4.18
CA LYS A 132 -0.09 11.46 5.02
C LYS A 132 0.07 10.35 6.08
N ALA A 133 0.61 9.20 5.69
CA ALA A 133 0.90 8.11 6.63
C ALA A 133 1.95 8.51 7.67
N VAL A 134 3.02 9.20 7.26
CA VAL A 134 4.03 9.75 8.16
C VAL A 134 3.40 10.75 9.13
N LYS A 135 2.60 11.71 8.64
CA LYS A 135 1.90 12.70 9.47
C LYS A 135 0.98 12.05 10.50
N TYR A 136 0.23 11.02 10.10
CA TYR A 136 -0.62 10.24 11.00
C TYR A 136 0.17 9.67 12.17
N VAL A 137 1.31 9.03 11.89
CA VAL A 137 2.16 8.42 12.92
C VAL A 137 2.79 9.48 13.82
N LEU A 138 3.33 10.56 13.27
CA LEU A 138 3.91 11.65 14.07
C LEU A 138 2.88 12.26 15.02
N LYS A 139 1.65 12.49 14.55
CA LYS A 139 0.54 12.96 15.39
C LYS A 139 0.23 11.97 16.52
N LYS A 140 0.18 10.66 16.23
CA LYS A 140 -0.01 9.59 17.22
C LYS A 140 1.07 9.61 18.30
N LEU A 141 2.32 9.88 17.91
CA LEU A 141 3.49 9.98 18.79
C LEU A 141 3.62 11.36 19.47
N LYS A 142 2.68 12.29 19.23
CA LYS A 142 2.70 13.66 19.75
C LYS A 142 3.95 14.46 19.33
N ILE A 143 4.43 14.21 18.11
CA ILE A 143 5.51 14.95 17.47
C ILE A 143 4.87 15.97 16.51
N ASN A 144 5.19 17.27 16.68
CA ASN A 144 4.63 18.38 15.90
C ASN A 144 5.37 18.58 14.57
#